data_79b0e475eac3c5bb118fe5b4c2ddd9e9
#
_entry.id   79b0e475eac3c5bb118fe5b4c2ddd9e9
#
_cell.length_a   1.000
_cell.length_b   1.000
_cell.length_c   1.000
_cell.angle_alpha   90.00
_cell.angle_beta   90.00
_cell.angle_gamma   90.00
#
_symmetry.space_group_name_H-M   'P 1'
#
loop_
_entity.id
_entity.type
_entity.pdbx_description
1 polymer ?
#
loop_
_entity_poly.entity_id
_entity_poly.type
_entity_poly.pdbx_seq_one_letter_code
_entity_poly.pdbx_strand_id
1 'polypeptide(L)'
;MPAGLAALIARAGKSRSAPPVERWNPPFCGDIDMRIAADGRWYYLGSPIGREALVRLFASVLRREEDGRFLLVTPVEKLGITVEDAPFLGVELHAEQEEAGADTGQVLTLRTNVGDVVRIGAEHPLRFEQEVGTDGLKPYVLVRGRLEALFSRPLLYQLVELFEERDVDGIRMLGVMSDGMFFPAMAVDFFPAMAVDAASEGEA
;
A
#
# COMPACT_ATOMS: atom_id res chain seq x y z
N MET A 1 -0.13 -22.11 19.21
CA MET A 1 -0.04 -20.67 18.97
C MET A 1 0.95 -20.07 19.96
N PRO A 2 1.92 -19.25 19.53
CA PRO A 2 2.91 -18.61 20.41
C PRO A 2 2.25 -17.80 21.54
N ALA A 3 2.89 -17.77 22.71
CA ALA A 3 2.26 -17.24 23.93
C ALA A 3 1.98 -15.73 23.86
N GLY A 4 2.90 -14.94 23.26
CA GLY A 4 2.72 -13.51 23.09
C GLY A 4 1.61 -13.16 22.11
N LEU A 5 1.49 -13.91 21.02
CA LEU A 5 0.41 -13.75 20.05
C LEU A 5 -0.95 -14.13 20.66
N ALA A 6 -1.01 -15.18 21.49
CA ALA A 6 -2.21 -15.55 22.22
C ALA A 6 -2.63 -14.47 23.24
N ALA A 7 -1.66 -13.88 23.96
CA ALA A 7 -1.92 -12.76 24.87
C ALA A 7 -2.41 -11.51 24.14
N LEU A 8 -1.88 -11.24 22.95
CA LEU A 8 -2.32 -10.11 22.10
C LEU A 8 -3.79 -10.31 21.69
N ILE A 9 -4.15 -11.49 21.21
CA ILE A 9 -5.53 -11.81 20.80
C ILE A 9 -6.51 -11.66 21.97
N ALA A 10 -6.12 -12.08 23.17
CA ALA A 10 -6.95 -11.94 24.38
C ALA A 10 -7.18 -10.46 24.79
N ARG A 11 -6.31 -9.54 24.35
CA ARG A 11 -6.41 -8.09 24.60
C ARG A 11 -7.05 -7.32 23.44
N ALA A 12 -7.43 -7.98 22.35
CA ALA A 12 -8.07 -7.38 21.19
C ALA A 12 -9.32 -6.58 21.60
N GLY A 13 -9.40 -5.36 21.13
CA GLY A 13 -10.53 -4.46 21.41
C GLY A 13 -10.35 -3.52 22.60
N LYS A 14 -9.24 -3.58 23.35
CA LYS A 14 -9.02 -2.72 24.52
C LYS A 14 -8.12 -1.51 24.29
N SER A 15 -7.44 -1.40 23.13
CA SER A 15 -6.53 -0.29 22.84
C SER A 15 -7.03 0.54 21.65
N ARG A 16 -7.09 1.86 21.80
CA ARG A 16 -7.42 2.83 20.74
C ARG A 16 -6.20 3.37 20.00
N SER A 17 -4.99 3.09 20.48
CA SER A 17 -3.73 3.58 19.90
C SER A 17 -2.97 2.42 19.27
N ALA A 18 -2.32 2.68 18.13
CA ALA A 18 -1.43 1.70 17.50
C ALA A 18 -0.26 1.37 18.44
N PRO A 19 0.11 0.08 18.58
CA PRO A 19 1.24 -0.32 19.40
C PRO A 19 2.56 0.28 18.85
N PRO A 20 3.49 0.70 19.72
CA PRO A 20 4.77 1.26 19.29
C PRO A 20 5.76 0.14 18.90
N VAL A 21 5.42 -0.63 17.87
CA VAL A 21 6.17 -1.84 17.45
C VAL A 21 7.61 -1.56 17.08
N GLU A 22 7.90 -0.36 16.57
CA GLU A 22 9.26 0.05 16.21
C GLU A 22 10.19 0.18 17.43
N ARG A 23 9.63 0.35 18.62
CA ARG A 23 10.38 0.47 19.87
C ARG A 23 10.62 -0.87 20.55
N TRP A 24 9.95 -1.93 20.10
CA TRP A 24 10.07 -3.26 20.70
C TRP A 24 11.18 -4.04 20.02
N ASN A 25 12.06 -4.64 20.82
CA ASN A 25 13.13 -5.49 20.32
C ASN A 25 13.23 -6.81 21.11
N PRO A 26 12.16 -7.61 21.14
CA PRO A 26 12.16 -8.92 21.78
C PRO A 26 12.98 -9.94 20.98
N PRO A 27 13.26 -11.14 21.55
CA PRO A 27 13.92 -12.22 20.82
C PRO A 27 13.06 -12.69 19.63
N PHE A 28 13.75 -13.13 18.58
CA PHE A 28 13.12 -13.82 17.47
C PHE A 28 12.83 -15.27 17.87
N CYS A 29 11.58 -15.71 17.75
CA CYS A 29 11.11 -17.01 18.18
C CYS A 29 10.77 -17.97 17.03
N GLY A 30 11.29 -17.65 15.83
CA GLY A 30 11.10 -18.47 14.63
C GLY A 30 9.96 -17.98 13.74
N ASP A 31 9.76 -18.71 12.64
CA ASP A 31 8.69 -18.44 11.68
C ASP A 31 7.44 -19.23 12.05
N ILE A 32 6.29 -18.65 11.74
CA ILE A 32 4.99 -19.34 11.88
C ILE A 32 4.32 -19.46 10.52
N ASP A 33 3.51 -20.48 10.33
CA ASP A 33 2.70 -20.66 9.14
C ASP A 33 1.54 -19.66 9.12
N MET A 34 1.92 -18.39 8.94
CA MET A 34 1.01 -17.28 8.69
C MET A 34 1.42 -16.57 7.41
N ARG A 35 0.44 -16.28 6.54
CA ARG A 35 0.69 -15.72 5.22
C ARG A 35 -0.33 -14.62 4.90
N ILE A 36 0.17 -13.55 4.31
CA ILE A 36 -0.63 -12.53 3.64
C ILE A 36 -0.51 -12.78 2.14
N ALA A 37 -1.61 -13.13 1.51
CA ALA A 37 -1.65 -13.36 0.06
C ALA A 37 -1.64 -12.04 -0.71
N ALA A 38 -1.30 -12.09 -2.00
CA ALA A 38 -1.28 -10.91 -2.89
C ALA A 38 -2.64 -10.20 -2.99
N ASP A 39 -3.74 -10.90 -2.72
CA ASP A 39 -5.10 -10.33 -2.64
C ASP A 39 -5.44 -9.70 -1.27
N GLY A 40 -4.45 -9.61 -0.36
CA GLY A 40 -4.60 -9.03 0.97
C GLY A 40 -5.28 -9.92 2.01
N ARG A 41 -5.60 -11.16 1.67
CA ARG A 41 -6.18 -12.13 2.60
C ARG A 41 -5.11 -12.73 3.51
N TRP A 42 -5.46 -12.89 4.76
CA TRP A 42 -4.61 -13.50 5.77
C TRP A 42 -4.96 -14.97 5.98
N TYR A 43 -3.94 -15.81 6.08
CA TYR A 43 -4.06 -17.24 6.32
C TYR A 43 -3.24 -17.64 7.55
N TYR A 44 -3.73 -18.61 8.30
CA TYR A 44 -3.00 -19.27 9.38
C TYR A 44 -3.19 -20.78 9.29
N LEU A 45 -2.09 -21.54 9.25
CA LEU A 45 -2.08 -22.99 9.02
C LEU A 45 -2.94 -23.38 7.80
N GLY A 46 -2.76 -22.68 6.70
CA GLY A 46 -3.49 -22.89 5.45
C GLY A 46 -4.96 -22.43 5.45
N SER A 47 -5.52 -22.03 6.61
CA SER A 47 -6.92 -21.59 6.72
C SER A 47 -7.05 -20.07 6.67
N PRO A 48 -8.03 -19.50 5.94
CA PRO A 48 -8.23 -18.06 5.90
C PRO A 48 -8.72 -17.50 7.24
N ILE A 49 -8.19 -16.34 7.63
CA ILE A 49 -8.62 -15.60 8.81
C ILE A 49 -9.79 -14.70 8.43
N GLY A 50 -11.01 -15.15 8.65
CA GLY A 50 -12.23 -14.42 8.28
C GLY A 50 -12.66 -13.33 9.27
N ARG A 51 -12.04 -13.21 10.46
CA ARG A 51 -12.40 -12.20 11.45
C ARG A 51 -11.59 -10.93 11.24
N GLU A 52 -12.21 -9.89 10.66
CA GLU A 52 -11.56 -8.60 10.39
C GLU A 52 -10.87 -8.00 11.63
N ALA A 53 -11.50 -8.07 12.81
CA ALA A 53 -10.89 -7.58 14.05
C ALA A 53 -9.57 -8.28 14.38
N LEU A 54 -9.43 -9.56 14.03
CA LEU A 54 -8.20 -10.33 14.22
C LEU A 54 -7.14 -9.94 13.18
N VAL A 55 -7.54 -9.75 11.92
CA VAL A 55 -6.66 -9.25 10.85
C VAL A 55 -6.12 -7.87 11.22
N ARG A 56 -6.97 -6.94 11.66
CA ARG A 56 -6.54 -5.58 12.10
C ARG A 56 -5.59 -5.65 13.29
N LEU A 57 -5.83 -6.58 14.22
CA LEU A 57 -4.94 -6.79 15.35
C LEU A 57 -3.54 -7.24 14.91
N PHE A 58 -3.45 -8.27 14.06
CA PHE A 58 -2.17 -8.72 13.52
C PHE A 58 -1.49 -7.64 12.69
N ALA A 59 -2.25 -6.96 11.84
CA ALA A 59 -1.75 -5.81 11.08
C ALA A 59 -1.14 -4.75 11.99
N SER A 60 -1.75 -4.45 13.15
CA SER A 60 -1.26 -3.44 14.09
C SER A 60 0.10 -3.75 14.73
N VAL A 61 0.49 -5.02 14.74
CA VAL A 61 1.80 -5.48 15.29
C VAL A 61 2.76 -5.96 14.21
N LEU A 62 2.39 -5.76 12.95
CA LEU A 62 3.25 -6.07 11.81
C LEU A 62 4.38 -5.04 11.69
N ARG A 63 5.59 -5.52 11.38
CA ARG A 63 6.78 -4.72 11.09
C ARG A 63 7.56 -5.36 9.96
N ARG A 64 8.15 -4.56 9.08
CA ARG A 64 9.11 -5.00 8.07
C ARG A 64 10.51 -4.60 8.53
N GLU A 65 11.40 -5.56 8.66
CA GLU A 65 12.80 -5.33 9.02
C GLU A 65 13.61 -4.77 7.85
N GLU A 66 14.84 -4.35 8.11
CA GLU A 66 15.73 -3.81 7.06
C GLU A 66 16.16 -4.86 6.02
N ASP A 67 16.21 -6.12 6.43
CA ASP A 67 16.49 -7.26 5.56
C ASP A 67 15.28 -7.69 4.71
N GLY A 68 14.15 -6.97 4.80
CA GLY A 68 12.93 -7.20 4.04
C GLY A 68 11.96 -8.19 4.67
N ARG A 69 12.32 -8.90 5.75
CA ARG A 69 11.43 -9.84 6.42
C ARG A 69 10.27 -9.15 7.12
N PHE A 70 9.11 -9.80 7.08
CA PHE A 70 7.92 -9.37 7.80
C PHE A 70 7.78 -10.14 9.10
N LEU A 71 7.60 -9.40 10.19
CA LEU A 71 7.49 -9.96 11.54
C LEU A 71 6.24 -9.45 12.24
N LEU A 72 5.57 -10.33 12.99
CA LEU A 72 4.63 -9.92 14.03
C LEU A 72 5.42 -9.69 15.31
N VAL A 73 5.41 -8.46 15.81
CA VAL A 73 6.21 -8.03 16.95
C VAL A 73 5.31 -7.73 18.14
N THR A 74 5.58 -8.39 19.24
CA THR A 74 4.94 -8.17 20.55
C THR A 74 6.00 -7.72 21.55
N PRO A 75 5.67 -7.25 22.75
CA PRO A 75 6.69 -6.92 23.73
C PRO A 75 7.61 -8.09 24.16
N VAL A 76 7.22 -9.34 23.88
CA VAL A 76 7.91 -10.54 24.39
C VAL A 76 8.49 -11.44 23.30
N GLU A 77 8.03 -11.30 22.05
CA GLU A 77 8.48 -12.17 20.95
C GLU A 77 8.38 -11.48 19.58
N LYS A 78 9.21 -11.90 18.62
CA LYS A 78 9.12 -11.62 17.19
C LYS A 78 8.90 -12.93 16.43
N LEU A 79 7.92 -12.95 15.54
CA LEU A 79 7.54 -14.12 14.74
C LEU A 79 7.55 -13.77 13.27
N GLY A 80 8.30 -14.52 12.46
CA GLY A 80 8.33 -14.35 11.02
C GLY A 80 7.04 -14.84 10.36
N ILE A 81 6.59 -14.11 9.33
CA ILE A 81 5.46 -14.48 8.48
C ILE A 81 5.81 -14.28 7.01
N THR A 82 5.03 -14.88 6.13
CA THR A 82 5.17 -14.70 4.68
C THR A 82 4.23 -13.62 4.19
N VAL A 83 4.73 -12.70 3.35
CA VAL A 83 3.92 -11.72 2.60
C VAL A 83 4.25 -11.91 1.12
N GLU A 84 3.24 -12.21 0.30
CA GLU A 84 3.45 -12.54 -1.12
C GLU A 84 3.78 -11.32 -1.98
N ASP A 85 3.23 -10.14 -1.65
CA ASP A 85 3.46 -8.90 -2.36
C ASP A 85 3.53 -7.74 -1.33
N ALA A 86 2.41 -7.06 -1.08
CA ALA A 86 2.31 -6.01 -0.08
C ALA A 86 1.48 -6.45 1.13
N PRO A 87 1.82 -5.98 2.35
CA PRO A 87 1.07 -6.35 3.54
C PRO A 87 -0.34 -5.76 3.59
N PHE A 88 -0.59 -4.67 2.85
CA PHE A 88 -1.88 -3.99 2.80
C PHE A 88 -2.33 -3.78 1.36
N LEU A 89 -3.66 -3.64 1.19
CA LEU A 89 -4.27 -3.19 -0.05
C LEU A 89 -4.94 -1.84 0.13
N GLY A 90 -4.72 -0.93 -0.82
CA GLY A 90 -5.53 0.26 -0.98
C GLY A 90 -6.90 -0.15 -1.51
N VAL A 91 -7.96 0.26 -0.82
CA VAL A 91 -9.35 -0.09 -1.15
C VAL A 91 -10.24 1.11 -1.46
N GLU A 92 -9.79 2.31 -1.13
CA GLU A 92 -10.49 3.56 -1.41
C GLU A 92 -9.49 4.68 -1.63
N LEU A 93 -9.69 5.45 -2.69
CA LEU A 93 -8.88 6.61 -3.05
C LEU A 93 -9.78 7.83 -3.15
N HIS A 94 -9.42 8.89 -2.44
CA HIS A 94 -10.04 10.20 -2.55
C HIS A 94 -9.05 11.18 -3.15
N ALA A 95 -9.51 11.96 -4.12
CA ALA A 95 -8.78 13.08 -4.69
C ALA A 95 -9.55 14.36 -4.33
N GLU A 96 -8.91 15.25 -3.61
CA GLU A 96 -9.48 16.53 -3.19
C GLU A 96 -8.59 17.67 -3.69
N GLN A 97 -9.21 18.81 -4.02
CA GLN A 97 -8.48 20.05 -4.29
C GLN A 97 -8.43 20.84 -2.98
N GLU A 98 -7.26 21.01 -2.41
CA GLU A 98 -7.07 21.85 -1.22
C GLU A 98 -6.52 23.23 -1.64
N GLU A 99 -7.13 24.27 -1.08
CA GLU A 99 -6.61 25.62 -1.19
C GLU A 99 -5.55 25.82 -0.09
N ALA A 100 -4.30 25.78 -0.44
CA ALA A 100 -3.18 26.10 0.45
C ALA A 100 -2.61 27.48 0.14
N GLY A 101 -3.23 28.54 0.66
CA GLY A 101 -2.78 29.91 0.44
C GLY A 101 -2.96 30.36 -1.03
N ALA A 102 -1.85 30.59 -1.75
CA ALA A 102 -1.87 31.00 -3.16
C ALA A 102 -1.91 29.82 -4.15
N ASP A 103 -1.67 28.59 -3.69
CA ASP A 103 -1.64 27.39 -4.52
C ASP A 103 -2.81 26.46 -4.18
N THR A 104 -3.64 26.17 -5.17
CA THR A 104 -4.63 25.09 -5.11
C THR A 104 -3.96 23.83 -5.61
N GLY A 105 -3.83 22.84 -4.75
CA GLY A 105 -3.16 21.56 -5.05
C GLY A 105 -4.05 20.36 -4.88
N GLN A 106 -3.88 19.35 -5.76
CA GLN A 106 -4.51 18.05 -5.57
C GLN A 106 -3.86 17.32 -4.39
N VAL A 107 -4.69 16.73 -3.55
CA VAL A 107 -4.30 15.86 -2.46
C VAL A 107 -5.00 14.53 -2.59
N LEU A 108 -4.21 13.46 -2.57
CA LEU A 108 -4.71 12.09 -2.62
C LEU A 108 -4.67 11.47 -1.22
N THR A 109 -5.77 10.87 -0.83
CA THR A 109 -5.89 10.12 0.44
C THR A 109 -6.29 8.68 0.13
N LEU A 110 -5.51 7.73 0.66
CA LEU A 110 -5.74 6.30 0.49
C LEU A 110 -6.21 5.67 1.80
N ARG A 111 -7.27 4.85 1.73
CA ARG A 111 -7.68 3.95 2.81
C ARG A 111 -7.29 2.51 2.49
N THR A 112 -6.72 1.82 3.47
CA THR A 112 -6.32 0.42 3.35
C THR A 112 -7.42 -0.56 3.80
N ASN A 113 -7.30 -1.82 3.37
CA ASN A 113 -8.17 -2.93 3.77
C ASN A 113 -8.15 -3.22 5.29
N VAL A 114 -7.15 -2.73 6.02
CA VAL A 114 -7.07 -2.87 7.48
C VAL A 114 -7.50 -1.60 8.23
N GLY A 115 -7.86 -0.54 7.48
CA GLY A 115 -8.45 0.68 8.03
C GLY A 115 -7.47 1.82 8.29
N ASP A 116 -6.21 1.70 7.89
CA ASP A 116 -5.29 2.85 7.88
C ASP A 116 -5.73 3.85 6.81
N VAL A 117 -5.60 5.13 7.09
CA VAL A 117 -5.85 6.24 6.17
C VAL A 117 -4.58 7.07 6.09
N VAL A 118 -4.06 7.28 4.90
CA VAL A 118 -2.83 8.03 4.67
C VAL A 118 -3.03 9.08 3.58
N ARG A 119 -2.47 10.26 3.80
CA ARG A 119 -2.35 11.34 2.81
C ARG A 119 -1.07 11.09 2.02
N ILE A 120 -1.20 10.91 0.70
CA ILE A 120 -0.06 10.67 -0.18
C ILE A 120 0.73 11.96 -0.32
N GLY A 121 2.00 11.92 0.04
CA GLY A 121 2.90 13.08 0.10
C GLY A 121 4.27 12.69 0.62
N ALA A 122 4.98 13.63 1.22
CA ALA A 122 6.35 13.41 1.69
C ALA A 122 6.48 12.32 2.77
N GLU A 123 5.51 12.22 3.69
CA GLU A 123 5.52 11.22 4.77
C GLU A 123 5.02 9.85 4.30
N HIS A 124 4.17 9.83 3.28
CA HIS A 124 3.59 8.63 2.68
C HIS A 124 3.80 8.63 1.16
N PRO A 125 5.06 8.47 0.70
CA PRO A 125 5.37 8.54 -0.72
C PRO A 125 4.71 7.41 -1.50
N LEU A 126 4.28 7.75 -2.72
CA LEU A 126 3.81 6.83 -3.74
C LEU A 126 4.98 6.44 -4.64
N ARG A 127 5.10 5.18 -4.98
CA ARG A 127 6.04 4.66 -5.96
C ARG A 127 5.36 3.66 -6.88
N PHE A 128 5.97 3.46 -8.03
CA PHE A 128 5.46 2.55 -9.04
C PHE A 128 6.49 1.49 -9.38
N GLU A 129 6.04 0.26 -9.57
CA GLU A 129 6.83 -0.84 -10.13
C GLU A 129 6.16 -1.37 -11.39
N GLN A 130 6.95 -1.75 -12.38
CA GLN A 130 6.43 -2.49 -13.52
C GLN A 130 6.24 -3.96 -13.14
N GLU A 131 5.11 -4.52 -13.52
CA GLU A 131 4.84 -5.94 -13.32
C GLU A 131 5.66 -6.76 -14.30
N VAL A 132 6.47 -7.68 -13.77
CA VAL A 132 7.38 -8.51 -14.60
C VAL A 132 6.58 -9.35 -15.58
N GLY A 133 6.89 -9.22 -16.88
CA GLY A 133 6.27 -9.99 -17.97
C GLY A 133 4.95 -9.43 -18.51
N THR A 134 4.53 -8.28 -18.02
CA THR A 134 3.38 -7.52 -18.55
C THR A 134 3.71 -6.03 -18.59
N ASP A 135 2.94 -5.25 -19.33
CA ASP A 135 3.03 -3.78 -19.27
C ASP A 135 2.25 -3.21 -18.06
N GLY A 136 1.95 -4.07 -17.08
CA GLY A 136 1.20 -3.72 -15.87
C GLY A 136 1.98 -2.82 -14.93
N LEU A 137 1.27 -1.90 -14.28
CA LEU A 137 1.81 -0.98 -13.29
C LEU A 137 1.29 -1.33 -11.91
N LYS A 138 2.18 -1.39 -10.93
CA LYS A 138 1.86 -1.64 -9.52
C LYS A 138 2.20 -0.40 -8.69
N PRO A 139 1.20 0.39 -8.27
CA PRO A 139 1.42 1.50 -7.36
C PRO A 139 1.47 1.01 -5.90
N TYR A 140 2.46 1.49 -5.16
CA TYR A 140 2.62 1.24 -3.73
C TYR A 140 2.73 2.56 -2.98
N VAL A 141 2.04 2.67 -1.86
CA VAL A 141 2.17 3.81 -0.96
C VAL A 141 2.70 3.36 0.39
N LEU A 142 3.64 4.11 0.94
CA LEU A 142 4.14 3.88 2.30
C LEU A 142 3.04 4.21 3.31
N VAL A 143 2.65 3.24 4.14
CA VAL A 143 1.60 3.42 5.15
C VAL A 143 2.19 3.76 6.50
N ARG A 144 3.17 2.98 6.98
CA ARG A 144 3.90 3.23 8.23
C ARG A 144 5.16 2.37 8.32
N GLY A 145 6.19 2.88 9.01
CA GLY A 145 7.48 2.20 9.09
C GLY A 145 8.01 1.89 7.69
N ARG A 146 8.16 0.61 7.36
CA ARG A 146 8.50 0.11 6.01
C ARG A 146 7.36 -0.69 5.37
N LEU A 147 6.13 -0.53 5.88
CA LEU A 147 4.95 -1.25 5.39
C LEU A 147 4.22 -0.42 4.33
N GLU A 148 3.98 -1.03 3.21
CA GLU A 148 3.35 -0.42 2.04
C GLU A 148 1.97 -1.03 1.78
N ALA A 149 1.13 -0.28 1.09
CA ALA A 149 -0.12 -0.75 0.51
C ALA A 149 -0.03 -0.76 -1.02
N LEU A 150 -0.34 -1.90 -1.63
CA LEU A 150 -0.55 -2.02 -3.06
C LEU A 150 -1.94 -1.48 -3.40
N PHE A 151 -2.08 -0.70 -4.44
CA PHE A 151 -3.39 -0.31 -4.95
C PHE A 151 -4.12 -1.51 -5.55
N SER A 152 -5.38 -1.67 -5.18
CA SER A 152 -6.24 -2.65 -5.86
C SER A 152 -6.43 -2.25 -7.33
N ARG A 153 -6.71 -3.22 -8.19
CA ARG A 153 -6.88 -2.97 -9.63
C ARG A 153 -7.90 -1.86 -9.95
N PRO A 154 -9.07 -1.76 -9.31
CA PRO A 154 -9.99 -0.65 -9.53
C PRO A 154 -9.38 0.71 -9.17
N LEU A 155 -8.58 0.78 -8.10
CA LEU A 155 -7.93 2.04 -7.69
C LEU A 155 -6.78 2.42 -8.64
N LEU A 156 -6.10 1.46 -9.24
CA LEU A 156 -5.11 1.73 -10.28
C LEU A 156 -5.75 2.52 -11.44
N TYR A 157 -6.93 2.09 -11.92
CA TYR A 157 -7.64 2.81 -12.98
C TYR A 157 -8.02 4.23 -12.57
N GLN A 158 -8.54 4.42 -11.35
CA GLN A 158 -8.83 5.76 -10.82
C GLN A 158 -7.57 6.63 -10.73
N LEU A 159 -6.44 6.03 -10.32
CA LEU A 159 -5.17 6.74 -10.21
C LEU A 159 -4.64 7.17 -11.59
N VAL A 160 -4.76 6.31 -12.60
CA VAL A 160 -4.32 6.59 -13.98
C VAL A 160 -5.13 7.73 -14.61
N GLU A 161 -6.42 7.88 -14.29
CA GLU A 161 -7.24 9.02 -14.73
C GLU A 161 -6.74 10.38 -14.21
N LEU A 162 -5.94 10.36 -13.13
CA LEU A 162 -5.33 11.55 -12.52
C LEU A 162 -3.89 11.81 -13.02
N PHE A 163 -3.40 10.99 -13.95
CA PHE A 163 -2.04 11.17 -14.46
C PHE A 163 -1.93 12.44 -15.28
N GLU A 164 -0.81 13.11 -15.13
CA GLU A 164 -0.38 14.25 -15.93
C GLU A 164 1.04 14.04 -16.44
N GLU A 165 1.39 14.75 -17.51
CA GLU A 165 2.76 14.76 -18.04
C GLU A 165 3.58 15.84 -17.35
N ARG A 166 4.79 15.48 -16.92
CA ARG A 166 5.80 16.41 -16.42
C ARG A 166 7.19 16.06 -16.92
N ASP A 167 8.02 17.07 -17.09
CA ASP A 167 9.45 16.87 -17.31
C ASP A 167 10.14 16.59 -15.98
N VAL A 168 10.83 15.47 -15.93
CA VAL A 168 11.67 15.06 -14.80
C VAL A 168 13.07 14.79 -15.33
N ASP A 169 14.01 15.68 -15.03
CA ASP A 169 15.40 15.59 -15.49
C ASP A 169 15.57 15.45 -17.03
N GLY A 170 14.72 16.14 -17.80
CA GLY A 170 14.74 16.12 -19.26
C GLY A 170 14.01 14.92 -19.90
N ILE A 171 13.32 14.12 -19.09
CA ILE A 171 12.51 12.99 -19.55
C ILE A 171 11.03 13.33 -19.29
N ARG A 172 10.19 13.22 -20.31
CA ARG A 172 8.74 13.36 -20.15
C ARG A 172 8.18 12.11 -19.45
N MET A 173 7.64 12.32 -18.25
CA MET A 173 7.07 11.27 -17.41
C MET A 173 5.58 11.46 -17.26
N LEU A 174 4.83 10.36 -17.29
CA LEU A 174 3.47 10.29 -16.75
C LEU A 174 3.55 9.99 -15.27
N GLY A 175 2.70 10.64 -14.48
CA GLY A 175 2.64 10.45 -13.05
C GLY A 175 1.50 11.23 -12.43
N VAL A 176 1.44 11.30 -11.14
CA VAL A 176 0.36 11.96 -10.42
C VAL A 176 0.89 12.98 -9.42
N MET A 177 0.18 14.09 -9.28
CA MET A 177 0.41 15.07 -8.23
C MET A 177 -0.36 14.71 -6.97
N SER A 178 0.29 14.88 -5.82
CA SER A 178 -0.37 14.88 -4.53
C SER A 178 0.44 15.67 -3.53
N ASP A 179 -0.22 16.53 -2.75
CA ASP A 179 0.39 17.31 -1.67
C ASP A 179 1.64 18.09 -2.11
N GLY A 180 1.56 18.73 -3.29
CA GLY A 180 2.64 19.50 -3.89
C GLY A 180 3.79 18.67 -4.47
N MET A 181 3.72 17.34 -4.44
CA MET A 181 4.75 16.42 -4.96
C MET A 181 4.27 15.72 -6.22
N PHE A 182 5.18 15.57 -7.19
CA PHE A 182 4.96 14.73 -8.36
C PHE A 182 5.56 13.34 -8.14
N PHE A 183 4.75 12.32 -8.38
CA PHE A 183 5.13 10.91 -8.29
C PHE A 183 5.18 10.31 -9.70
N PRO A 184 6.38 10.19 -10.32
CA PRO A 184 6.53 9.66 -11.66
C PRO A 184 6.22 8.18 -11.71
N ALA A 185 5.42 7.76 -12.68
CA ALA A 185 5.02 6.37 -12.90
C ALA A 185 5.80 5.71 -14.04
N MET A 186 5.84 6.34 -15.21
CA MET A 186 6.52 5.82 -16.40
C MET A 186 6.86 6.94 -17.39
N ALA A 187 7.82 6.68 -18.28
CA ALA A 187 8.11 7.58 -19.39
C ALA A 187 6.95 7.57 -20.39
N VAL A 188 6.65 8.75 -20.97
CA VAL A 188 5.56 8.89 -21.95
C VAL A 188 5.74 7.97 -23.16
N ASP A 189 6.98 7.78 -23.61
CA ASP A 189 7.30 6.93 -24.76
C ASP A 189 7.03 5.44 -24.51
N PHE A 190 6.85 5.05 -23.25
CA PHE A 190 6.50 3.68 -22.82
C PHE A 190 5.00 3.46 -22.67
N PHE A 191 4.16 4.50 -22.78
CA PHE A 191 2.71 4.33 -22.73
C PHE A 191 2.27 3.74 -24.07
N PRO A 192 1.80 2.45 -24.12
CA PRO A 192 1.19 1.94 -25.34
C PRO A 192 -0.01 2.84 -25.63
N ALA A 193 0.02 3.52 -26.80
CA ALA A 193 -1.08 4.33 -27.23
C ALA A 193 -2.35 3.46 -27.14
N MET A 194 -3.17 3.68 -26.15
CA MET A 194 -4.54 3.22 -26.16
C MET A 194 -5.15 3.97 -27.35
N ALA A 195 -5.22 3.26 -28.48
CA ALA A 195 -5.83 3.75 -29.70
C ALA A 195 -7.22 4.24 -29.34
N VAL A 196 -7.36 5.55 -29.26
CA VAL A 196 -8.65 6.20 -29.41
C VAL A 196 -8.98 5.94 -30.86
N ASP A 197 -9.77 4.89 -31.11
CA ASP A 197 -10.39 4.65 -32.41
C ASP A 197 -11.31 5.86 -32.66
N ALA A 198 -10.73 6.90 -33.24
CA ALA A 198 -11.47 7.99 -33.85
C ALA A 198 -12.17 7.32 -35.05
N ALA A 199 -13.43 6.96 -34.82
CA ALA A 199 -14.34 6.63 -35.90
C ALA A 199 -14.22 7.72 -36.95
N SER A 200 -13.54 7.40 -38.05
CA SER A 200 -13.53 8.18 -39.27
C SER A 200 -14.95 8.18 -39.79
N GLU A 201 -15.63 9.29 -39.65
CA GLU A 201 -16.77 9.62 -40.47
C GLU A 201 -16.29 9.62 -41.92
N GLY A 202 -16.63 8.56 -42.64
CA GLY A 202 -16.52 8.50 -44.09
C GLY A 202 -17.75 9.11 -44.69
N GLU A 203 -17.61 10.29 -45.31
CA GLU A 203 -18.50 10.81 -46.33
C GLU A 203 -18.50 9.88 -47.53
N ALA A 204 -19.66 9.53 -48.01
CA ALA A 204 -20.12 9.60 -49.40
C ALA A 204 -21.53 8.99 -49.52
#